data_918ab2f45ba1eb5799b9e0da3804dbec
#
_entry.id   918ab2f45ba1eb5799b9e0da3804dbec
#
_cell.length_a   1.000
_cell.length_b   1.000
_cell.length_c   1.000
_cell.angle_alpha   90.00
_cell.angle_beta   90.00
_cell.angle_gamma   90.00
#
_symmetry.space_group_name_H-M   'P 1'
#
loop_
_entity.id
_entity.type
_entity.pdbx_description
1 polymer ?
#
loop_
_entity_poly.entity_id
_entity_poly.type
_entity_poly.pdbx_seq_one_letter_code
_entity_poly.pdbx_strand_id
1 'polypeptide(L)'
;MKLNNMNDFDVIIVGAGMVGLTVANLFKDTRLRVALIDKSESSVNTSATGLDEPKFDSRVSALSSSSREILTRLGAWTLIEQQRYCDLREMYVWDADGTGSITFSADDLAAPRLGTIIENSLVIEALTQCLESTCNVELIRPCSVDALEEIDDWVLLNTADQGVLRARLVIAADGVNSKIRELK
;
A
#
# COMPACT_ATOMS: atom_id res chain seq x y z
N MET A 1 35.11 -0.19 8.39
CA MET A 1 34.44 -1.20 7.54
C MET A 1 33.19 -1.63 8.27
N LYS A 2 32.01 -1.03 7.96
CA LYS A 2 30.76 -1.42 8.60
C LYS A 2 30.35 -2.77 7.99
N LEU A 3 30.30 -3.81 8.80
CA LEU A 3 29.64 -5.05 8.44
C LEU A 3 28.16 -4.68 8.20
N ASN A 4 27.73 -4.60 6.95
CA ASN A 4 26.30 -4.57 6.63
C ASN A 4 25.76 -5.95 7.04
N ASN A 5 25.13 -6.01 8.21
CA ASN A 5 24.36 -7.16 8.59
C ASN A 5 23.20 -7.30 7.59
N MET A 6 22.90 -8.51 7.13
CA MET A 6 21.80 -8.74 6.16
C MET A 6 20.45 -8.22 6.68
N ASN A 7 20.32 -8.02 7.97
CA ASN A 7 19.10 -7.56 8.67
C ASN A 7 19.09 -6.04 8.98
N ASP A 8 20.06 -5.26 8.44
CA ASP A 8 20.13 -3.81 8.65
C ASP A 8 19.55 -3.06 7.46
N PHE A 9 18.60 -2.18 7.71
CA PHE A 9 17.94 -1.34 6.73
C PHE A 9 18.03 0.13 7.12
N ASP A 10 17.88 1.03 6.16
CA ASP A 10 17.66 2.44 6.46
C ASP A 10 16.20 2.67 6.87
N VAL A 11 15.27 1.98 6.18
CA VAL A 11 13.83 2.08 6.42
C VAL A 11 13.21 0.68 6.42
N ILE A 12 12.33 0.42 7.38
CA ILE A 12 11.41 -0.73 7.35
C ILE A 12 9.99 -0.20 7.27
N ILE A 13 9.24 -0.68 6.29
CA ILE A 13 7.81 -0.39 6.11
C ILE A 13 7.04 -1.64 6.52
N VAL A 14 6.13 -1.51 7.49
CA VAL A 14 5.32 -2.63 8.00
C VAL A 14 3.93 -2.57 7.39
N GLY A 15 3.58 -3.59 6.60
CA GLY A 15 2.33 -3.72 5.87
C GLY A 15 2.48 -3.48 4.37
N ALA A 16 2.26 -4.53 3.56
CA ALA A 16 2.30 -4.48 2.08
C ALA A 16 0.90 -4.30 1.47
N GLY A 17 0.05 -3.49 2.10
CA GLY A 17 -1.19 -2.98 1.51
C GLY A 17 -0.93 -1.80 0.56
N MET A 18 -2.00 -1.18 0.05
CA MET A 18 -1.91 -0.05 -0.88
C MET A 18 -1.00 1.07 -0.36
N VAL A 19 -1.11 1.42 0.93
CA VAL A 19 -0.32 2.51 1.54
C VAL A 19 1.16 2.11 1.62
N GLY A 20 1.48 0.95 2.20
CA GLY A 20 2.87 0.52 2.36
C GLY A 20 3.58 0.32 1.03
N LEU A 21 2.91 -0.29 0.04
CA LEU A 21 3.43 -0.42 -1.32
C LEU A 21 3.64 0.93 -2.01
N THR A 22 2.74 1.90 -1.80
CA THR A 22 2.92 3.26 -2.32
C THR A 22 4.17 3.91 -1.72
N VAL A 23 4.34 3.82 -0.39
CA VAL A 23 5.51 4.34 0.32
C VAL A 23 6.79 3.65 -0.16
N ALA A 24 6.78 2.32 -0.31
CA ALA A 24 7.93 1.56 -0.82
C ALA A 24 8.34 2.02 -2.22
N ASN A 25 7.37 2.25 -3.11
CA ASN A 25 7.62 2.78 -4.46
C ASN A 25 8.21 4.21 -4.45
N LEU A 26 7.92 5.04 -3.46
CA LEU A 26 8.55 6.36 -3.32
C LEU A 26 10.06 6.27 -2.99
N PHE A 27 10.50 5.15 -2.42
CA PHE A 27 11.92 4.92 -2.11
C PHE A 27 12.67 4.15 -3.21
N LYS A 28 12.00 3.63 -4.25
CA LYS A 28 12.60 2.71 -5.23
C LYS A 28 13.85 3.25 -5.95
N ASP A 29 13.90 4.56 -6.19
CA ASP A 29 15.00 5.21 -6.93
C ASP A 29 16.01 5.89 -5.98
N THR A 30 15.96 5.58 -4.69
CA THR A 30 16.88 6.14 -3.69
C THR A 30 18.07 5.20 -3.46
N ARG A 31 19.06 5.68 -2.69
CA ARG A 31 20.18 4.86 -2.22
C ARG A 31 19.91 4.17 -0.88
N LEU A 32 18.70 4.35 -0.34
CA LEU A 32 18.32 3.78 0.93
C LEU A 32 18.02 2.29 0.74
N ARG A 33 18.46 1.47 1.67
CA ARG A 33 18.08 0.06 1.75
C ARG A 33 16.76 -0.03 2.52
N VAL A 34 15.72 -0.51 1.85
CA VAL A 34 14.35 -0.54 2.37
C VAL A 34 13.86 -1.96 2.47
N ALA A 35 13.27 -2.34 3.61
CA ALA A 35 12.47 -3.55 3.73
C ALA A 35 10.98 -3.18 3.73
N LEU A 36 10.19 -3.88 2.94
CA LEU A 36 8.73 -3.88 3.04
C LEU A 36 8.32 -5.25 3.58
N ILE A 37 7.78 -5.27 4.79
CA ILE A 37 7.41 -6.53 5.46
C ILE A 37 5.89 -6.67 5.57
N ASP A 38 5.38 -7.89 5.43
CA ASP A 38 3.96 -8.19 5.62
C ASP A 38 3.76 -9.58 6.21
N LYS A 39 2.76 -9.71 7.09
CA LYS A 39 2.41 -10.96 7.73
C LYS A 39 1.79 -12.00 6.78
N SER A 40 1.24 -11.56 5.66
CA SER A 40 0.55 -12.40 4.68
C SER A 40 1.54 -12.94 3.66
N GLU A 41 1.45 -14.20 3.28
CA GLU A 41 2.31 -14.82 2.25
C GLU A 41 2.13 -14.17 0.87
N SER A 42 0.91 -13.82 0.52
CA SER A 42 0.59 -13.10 -0.72
C SER A 42 -0.63 -12.23 -0.54
N SER A 43 -0.58 -11.01 -1.06
CA SER A 43 -1.74 -10.11 -1.15
C SER A 43 -2.53 -10.29 -2.46
N VAL A 44 -2.00 -11.06 -3.40
CA VAL A 44 -2.63 -11.29 -4.71
C VAL A 44 -3.25 -12.67 -4.72
N ASN A 45 -4.57 -12.72 -4.77
CA ASN A 45 -5.29 -13.95 -5.13
C ASN A 45 -5.04 -14.22 -6.63
N THR A 46 -3.93 -14.84 -6.97
CA THR A 46 -3.66 -15.37 -8.31
C THR A 46 -4.56 -16.58 -8.58
N SER A 47 -5.83 -16.35 -8.77
CA SER A 47 -6.78 -17.36 -9.30
C SER A 47 -7.06 -17.06 -10.77
N ALA A 48 -6.00 -16.86 -11.56
CA ALA A 48 -6.08 -16.90 -13.02
C ALA A 48 -5.58 -18.26 -13.52
N THR A 49 -6.22 -19.33 -13.12
CA THR A 49 -6.19 -20.59 -13.88
C THR A 49 -7.27 -20.45 -14.95
N GLY A 50 -6.82 -20.27 -16.19
CA GLY A 50 -7.62 -19.97 -17.37
C GLY A 50 -8.96 -20.68 -17.45
N LEU A 51 -9.97 -19.91 -17.84
CA LEU A 51 -11.38 -20.21 -18.15
C LEU A 51 -12.43 -19.70 -17.12
N ASP A 52 -12.04 -19.17 -15.96
CA ASP A 52 -13.01 -18.57 -15.05
C ASP A 52 -13.25 -17.09 -15.39
N GLU A 53 -14.51 -16.66 -15.26
CA GLU A 53 -14.88 -15.24 -15.39
C GLU A 53 -14.04 -14.38 -14.44
N PRO A 54 -13.64 -13.16 -14.84
CA PRO A 54 -12.81 -12.28 -14.02
C PRO A 54 -13.49 -12.05 -12.67
N LYS A 55 -12.91 -12.61 -11.61
CA LYS A 55 -13.43 -12.50 -10.26
C LYS A 55 -13.21 -11.08 -9.75
N PHE A 56 -14.30 -10.40 -9.39
CA PHE A 56 -14.24 -9.06 -8.80
C PHE A 56 -13.82 -9.12 -7.33
N ASP A 57 -12.95 -8.19 -6.91
CA ASP A 57 -12.69 -7.99 -5.49
C ASP A 57 -13.89 -7.25 -4.87
N SER A 58 -14.42 -7.77 -3.77
CA SER A 58 -15.49 -7.12 -3.02
C SER A 58 -15.02 -5.81 -2.33
N ARG A 59 -13.71 -5.65 -2.15
CA ARG A 59 -13.11 -4.46 -1.55
C ARG A 59 -12.71 -3.49 -2.64
N VAL A 60 -13.43 -2.37 -2.69
CA VAL A 60 -13.15 -1.26 -3.59
C VAL A 60 -12.80 0.00 -2.79
N SER A 61 -12.05 0.89 -3.39
CA SER A 61 -11.73 2.21 -2.84
C SER A 61 -12.09 3.30 -3.83
N ALA A 62 -12.59 4.42 -3.29
CA ALA A 62 -12.74 5.67 -4.03
C ALA A 62 -11.43 6.45 -3.90
N LEU A 63 -10.60 6.40 -4.92
CA LEU A 63 -9.35 7.15 -4.98
C LEU A 63 -9.62 8.61 -5.35
N SER A 64 -9.06 9.53 -4.58
CA SER A 64 -9.05 10.95 -4.94
C SER A 64 -8.17 11.21 -6.17
N SER A 65 -8.37 12.37 -6.82
CA SER A 65 -7.51 12.80 -7.92
C SER A 65 -6.04 12.87 -7.52
N SER A 66 -5.73 13.29 -6.28
CA SER A 66 -4.36 13.34 -5.76
C SER A 66 -3.76 11.94 -5.59
N SER A 67 -4.54 10.96 -5.10
CA SER A 67 -4.09 9.58 -4.99
C SER A 67 -3.79 8.98 -6.36
N ARG A 68 -4.66 9.24 -7.36
CA ARG A 68 -4.43 8.83 -8.75
C ARG A 68 -3.17 9.45 -9.33
N GLU A 69 -2.90 10.73 -9.04
CA GLU A 69 -1.68 11.41 -9.48
C GLU A 69 -0.41 10.76 -8.90
N ILE A 70 -0.42 10.38 -7.61
CA ILE A 70 0.67 9.64 -6.99
C ILE A 70 0.90 8.32 -7.74
N LEU A 71 -0.15 7.52 -7.96
CA LEU A 71 -0.05 6.25 -8.69
C LEU A 71 0.47 6.45 -10.13
N THR A 72 0.10 7.56 -10.77
CA THR A 72 0.60 7.92 -12.11
C THR A 72 2.10 8.22 -12.08
N ARG A 73 2.56 9.01 -11.12
CA ARG A 73 3.99 9.32 -10.94
C ARG A 73 4.84 8.08 -10.64
N LEU A 74 4.27 7.11 -9.91
CA LEU A 74 4.93 5.84 -9.60
C LEU A 74 4.94 4.85 -10.78
N GLY A 75 4.18 5.11 -11.85
CA GLY A 75 4.01 4.22 -13.00
C GLY A 75 2.91 3.16 -12.82
N ALA A 76 2.33 3.04 -11.63
CA ALA A 76 1.30 2.05 -11.33
C ALA A 76 0.00 2.32 -12.08
N TRP A 77 -0.34 3.60 -12.34
CA TRP A 77 -1.57 3.94 -13.04
C TRP A 77 -1.61 3.39 -14.47
N THR A 78 -0.50 3.35 -15.18
CA THR A 78 -0.43 2.77 -16.54
C THR A 78 -0.82 1.29 -16.57
N LEU A 79 -0.55 0.56 -15.49
CA LEU A 79 -0.95 -0.83 -15.35
C LEU A 79 -2.43 -0.94 -14.98
N ILE A 80 -2.92 -0.03 -14.12
CA ILE A 80 -4.29 0.03 -13.65
C ILE A 80 -5.25 0.37 -14.79
N GLU A 81 -4.93 1.34 -15.65
CA GLU A 81 -5.82 1.79 -16.73
C GLU A 81 -6.06 0.72 -17.82
N GLN A 82 -5.23 -0.32 -17.86
CA GLN A 82 -5.42 -1.50 -18.69
C GLN A 82 -6.42 -2.49 -18.10
N GLN A 83 -6.83 -2.27 -16.86
CA GLN A 83 -7.75 -3.10 -16.10
C GLN A 83 -9.11 -2.43 -15.96
N ARG A 84 -9.80 -2.72 -14.84
CA ARG A 84 -11.15 -2.20 -14.55
C ARG A 84 -11.08 -1.06 -13.56
N TYR A 85 -11.73 0.04 -13.88
CA TYR A 85 -12.02 1.14 -12.94
C TYR A 85 -13.26 1.90 -13.40
N CYS A 86 -13.83 2.74 -12.53
CA CYS A 86 -14.95 3.58 -12.85
C CYS A 86 -14.72 5.00 -12.32
N ASP A 87 -14.84 6.01 -13.17
CA ASP A 87 -14.76 7.40 -12.74
C ASP A 87 -16.02 7.78 -11.95
N LEU A 88 -15.84 8.27 -10.72
CA LEU A 88 -16.90 8.81 -9.86
C LEU A 88 -17.18 10.26 -10.28
N ARG A 89 -18.34 10.51 -10.89
CA ARG A 89 -18.73 11.83 -11.37
C ARG A 89 -19.69 12.54 -10.43
N GLU A 90 -20.49 11.78 -9.69
CA GLU A 90 -21.49 12.30 -8.79
C GLU A 90 -21.55 11.46 -7.52
N MET A 91 -21.77 12.11 -6.37
CA MET A 91 -21.96 11.46 -5.09
C MET A 91 -23.15 12.12 -4.38
N TYR A 92 -24.15 11.33 -4.07
CA TYR A 92 -25.32 11.73 -3.32
C TYR A 92 -25.25 11.17 -1.90
N VAL A 93 -25.29 12.04 -0.92
CA VAL A 93 -25.25 11.70 0.50
C VAL A 93 -26.51 12.19 1.17
N TRP A 94 -27.15 11.33 1.93
CA TRP A 94 -28.38 11.67 2.66
C TRP A 94 -28.25 11.20 4.11
N ASP A 95 -28.98 11.89 4.98
CA ASP A 95 -29.14 11.49 6.36
C ASP A 95 -30.19 10.36 6.46
N ALA A 96 -29.82 9.22 7.05
CA ALA A 96 -30.71 8.06 7.17
C ALA A 96 -31.89 8.32 8.10
N ASP A 97 -31.70 9.18 9.13
CA ASP A 97 -32.71 9.48 10.17
C ASP A 97 -33.34 10.87 9.99
N GLY A 98 -32.88 11.65 9.04
CA GLY A 98 -33.31 13.02 8.78
C GLY A 98 -33.78 13.26 7.36
N THR A 99 -33.99 14.54 7.02
CA THR A 99 -34.42 15.01 5.68
C THR A 99 -33.29 15.67 4.90
N GLY A 100 -32.09 15.77 5.49
CA GLY A 100 -30.95 16.42 4.88
C GLY A 100 -30.30 15.56 3.80
N SER A 101 -29.97 16.19 2.67
CA SER A 101 -29.14 15.55 1.64
C SER A 101 -28.21 16.57 0.98
N ILE A 102 -27.11 16.08 0.44
CA ILE A 102 -26.15 16.87 -0.33
C ILE A 102 -25.68 16.08 -1.54
N THR A 103 -25.57 16.76 -2.67
CA THR A 103 -25.01 16.21 -3.91
C THR A 103 -23.68 16.89 -4.19
N PHE A 104 -22.67 16.09 -4.53
CA PHE A 104 -21.40 16.57 -5.07
C PHE A 104 -21.33 16.16 -6.54
N SER A 105 -21.04 17.10 -7.42
CA SER A 105 -20.88 16.86 -8.84
C SER A 105 -19.50 17.29 -9.32
N ALA A 106 -18.90 16.50 -10.21
CA ALA A 106 -17.68 16.89 -10.89
C ALA A 106 -17.86 18.14 -11.75
N ASP A 107 -19.06 18.34 -12.28
CA ASP A 107 -19.38 19.49 -13.12
C ASP A 107 -19.38 20.78 -12.29
N ASP A 108 -19.81 20.76 -11.03
CA ASP A 108 -19.75 21.91 -10.12
C ASP A 108 -18.30 22.36 -9.83
N LEU A 109 -17.35 21.44 -9.94
CA LEU A 109 -15.93 21.71 -9.74
C LEU A 109 -15.18 21.96 -11.05
N ALA A 110 -15.88 21.95 -12.21
CA ALA A 110 -15.27 21.96 -13.53
C ALA A 110 -14.16 20.89 -13.68
N ALA A 111 -14.33 19.75 -13.02
CA ALA A 111 -13.38 18.64 -12.99
C ALA A 111 -13.89 17.46 -13.82
N PRO A 112 -13.01 16.64 -14.40
CA PRO A 112 -13.43 15.46 -15.17
C PRO A 112 -14.08 14.38 -14.29
N ARG A 113 -13.79 14.39 -12.99
CA ARG A 113 -14.29 13.43 -11.99
C ARG A 113 -14.11 13.95 -10.57
N LEU A 114 -14.89 13.42 -9.63
CA LEU A 114 -14.67 13.57 -8.17
C LEU A 114 -13.59 12.64 -7.66
N GLY A 115 -13.48 11.44 -8.25
CA GLY A 115 -12.54 10.40 -7.88
C GLY A 115 -12.63 9.21 -8.83
N THR A 116 -12.02 8.10 -8.46
CA THR A 116 -12.05 6.86 -9.24
C THR A 116 -12.31 5.68 -8.32
N ILE A 117 -13.34 4.90 -8.62
CA ILE A 117 -13.63 3.64 -7.91
C ILE A 117 -12.79 2.53 -8.55
N ILE A 118 -12.06 1.80 -7.70
CA ILE A 118 -11.16 0.75 -8.14
C ILE A 118 -11.09 -0.38 -7.11
N GLU A 119 -10.86 -1.59 -7.58
CA GLU A 119 -10.60 -2.76 -6.74
C GLU A 119 -9.24 -2.62 -6.04
N ASN A 120 -9.21 -2.89 -4.72
CA ASN A 120 -7.99 -2.76 -3.93
C ASN A 120 -6.89 -3.72 -4.42
N SER A 121 -7.27 -4.92 -4.83
CA SER A 121 -6.35 -5.92 -5.39
C SER A 121 -5.62 -5.44 -6.63
N LEU A 122 -6.28 -4.71 -7.54
CA LEU A 122 -5.67 -4.16 -8.75
C LEU A 122 -4.61 -3.10 -8.42
N VAL A 123 -4.88 -2.24 -7.43
CA VAL A 123 -3.90 -1.24 -6.98
C VAL A 123 -2.68 -1.92 -6.35
N ILE A 124 -2.90 -2.93 -5.50
CA ILE A 124 -1.84 -3.69 -4.83
C ILE A 124 -0.98 -4.42 -5.87
N GLU A 125 -1.60 -5.06 -6.85
CA GLU A 125 -0.91 -5.77 -7.93
C GLU A 125 -0.03 -4.82 -8.75
N ALA A 126 -0.58 -3.70 -9.23
CA ALA A 126 0.15 -2.71 -9.99
C ALA A 126 1.33 -2.13 -9.23
N LEU A 127 1.14 -1.77 -7.94
CA LEU A 127 2.22 -1.27 -7.09
C LEU A 127 3.29 -2.33 -6.81
N THR A 128 2.90 -3.59 -6.65
CA THR A 128 3.85 -4.70 -6.47
C THR A 128 4.69 -4.89 -7.72
N GLN A 129 4.06 -4.88 -8.90
CA GLN A 129 4.77 -5.00 -10.17
C GLN A 129 5.77 -3.85 -10.41
N CYS A 130 5.44 -2.63 -9.96
CA CYS A 130 6.36 -1.48 -10.02
C CYS A 130 7.63 -1.67 -9.17
N LEU A 131 7.63 -2.57 -8.19
CA LEU A 131 8.79 -2.88 -7.35
C LEU A 131 9.67 -4.02 -7.90
N GLU A 132 9.18 -4.86 -8.81
CA GLU A 132 9.90 -6.04 -9.30
C GLU A 132 11.26 -5.73 -9.95
N SER A 133 11.41 -4.54 -10.52
CA SER A 133 12.65 -4.08 -11.15
C SER A 133 13.60 -3.35 -10.20
N THR A 134 13.27 -3.21 -8.92
CA THR A 134 14.08 -2.46 -7.95
C THR A 134 15.06 -3.37 -7.23
N CYS A 135 16.26 -2.84 -6.93
CA CYS A 135 17.28 -3.58 -6.19
C CYS A 135 17.46 -3.11 -4.75
N ASN A 136 16.83 -2.00 -4.36
CA ASN A 136 17.00 -1.39 -3.05
C ASN A 136 15.79 -1.57 -2.12
N VAL A 137 14.68 -2.11 -2.62
CA VAL A 137 13.48 -2.46 -1.83
C VAL A 137 13.36 -3.97 -1.77
N GLU A 138 13.43 -4.52 -0.58
CA GLU A 138 13.29 -5.96 -0.31
C GLU A 138 11.90 -6.23 0.26
N LEU A 139 11.10 -7.06 -0.44
CA LEU A 139 9.79 -7.51 0.03
C LEU A 139 9.96 -8.81 0.82
N ILE A 140 9.72 -8.76 2.13
CA ILE A 140 9.88 -9.88 3.06
C ILE A 140 8.50 -10.32 3.55
N ARG A 141 8.07 -11.49 3.14
CA ARG A 141 6.80 -12.10 3.56
C ARG A 141 6.82 -13.63 3.44
N PRO A 142 6.16 -14.38 4.34
CA PRO A 142 5.47 -13.87 5.53
C PRO A 142 6.48 -13.30 6.54
N CYS A 143 6.12 -12.20 7.22
CA CYS A 143 6.91 -11.62 8.28
C CYS A 143 5.99 -10.86 9.25
N SER A 144 5.85 -11.34 10.47
CA SER A 144 5.05 -10.69 11.51
C SER A 144 5.94 -10.11 12.60
N VAL A 145 5.59 -8.88 13.03
CA VAL A 145 6.33 -8.20 14.11
C VAL A 145 5.73 -8.62 15.45
N ASP A 146 6.57 -9.08 16.40
CA ASP A 146 6.16 -9.47 17.73
C ASP A 146 6.47 -8.43 18.79
N ALA A 147 7.62 -7.73 18.65
CA ALA A 147 8.01 -6.66 19.55
C ALA A 147 8.78 -5.57 18.79
N LEU A 148 8.76 -4.36 19.35
CA LEU A 148 9.49 -3.20 18.88
C LEU A 148 10.28 -2.62 20.04
N GLU A 149 11.57 -2.34 19.83
CA GLU A 149 12.45 -1.70 20.80
C GLU A 149 13.20 -0.56 20.12
N GLU A 150 13.35 0.57 20.81
CA GLU A 150 14.16 1.71 20.37
C GLU A 150 15.47 1.69 21.18
N ILE A 151 16.60 1.57 20.50
CA ILE A 151 17.94 1.56 21.12
C ILE A 151 18.84 2.53 20.36
N ASP A 152 19.24 3.60 21.02
CA ASP A 152 20.01 4.70 20.44
C ASP A 152 19.32 5.27 19.17
N ASP A 153 20.00 5.23 18.03
CA ASP A 153 19.50 5.70 16.72
C ASP A 153 18.79 4.58 15.91
N TRP A 154 18.45 3.46 16.53
CA TRP A 154 17.92 2.29 15.84
C TRP A 154 16.59 1.81 16.43
N VAL A 155 15.74 1.34 15.55
CA VAL A 155 14.54 0.58 15.91
C VAL A 155 14.79 -0.89 15.59
N LEU A 156 14.58 -1.74 16.57
CA LEU A 156 14.68 -3.20 16.45
C LEU A 156 13.26 -3.76 16.37
N LEU A 157 13.00 -4.57 15.35
CA LEU A 157 11.76 -5.32 15.21
C LEU A 157 12.07 -6.79 15.42
N ASN A 158 11.54 -7.36 16.50
CA ASN A 158 11.57 -8.80 16.70
C ASN A 158 10.44 -9.41 15.85
N THR A 159 10.79 -10.36 14.99
CA THR A 159 9.86 -11.02 14.09
C THR A 159 9.82 -12.52 14.33
N ALA A 160 8.65 -13.14 14.09
CA ALA A 160 8.50 -14.59 14.28
C ALA A 160 9.37 -15.41 13.31
N ASP A 161 9.53 -14.91 12.07
CA ASP A 161 10.05 -15.72 10.96
C ASP A 161 11.47 -15.32 10.52
N GLN A 162 11.86 -14.05 10.72
CA GLN A 162 13.10 -13.46 10.19
C GLN A 162 14.11 -13.08 11.28
N GLY A 163 13.79 -13.37 12.57
CA GLY A 163 14.61 -12.93 13.71
C GLY A 163 14.50 -11.42 13.92
N VAL A 164 15.59 -10.77 14.29
CA VAL A 164 15.63 -9.32 14.56
C VAL A 164 15.99 -8.56 13.30
N LEU A 165 15.09 -7.70 12.84
CA LEU A 165 15.34 -6.70 11.80
C LEU A 165 15.65 -5.36 12.47
N ARG A 166 16.53 -4.57 11.88
CA ARG A 166 16.97 -3.29 12.43
C ARG A 166 16.90 -2.18 11.39
N ALA A 167 16.34 -1.03 11.76
CA ALA A 167 16.27 0.13 10.88
C ALA A 167 16.47 1.45 11.63
N ARG A 168 16.78 2.51 10.89
CA ARG A 168 16.79 3.89 11.42
C ARG A 168 15.40 4.50 11.46
N LEU A 169 14.51 4.05 10.58
CA LEU A 169 13.12 4.49 10.52
C LEU A 169 12.21 3.27 10.30
N VAL A 170 11.15 3.21 11.09
CA VAL A 170 10.04 2.26 10.87
C VAL A 170 8.78 3.04 10.51
N ILE A 171 8.14 2.65 9.41
CA ILE A 171 6.89 3.24 8.92
C ILE A 171 5.78 2.22 9.11
N ALA A 172 4.81 2.53 9.99
CA ALA A 172 3.64 1.71 10.22
C ALA A 172 2.59 1.96 9.12
N ALA A 173 2.37 0.95 8.27
CA ALA A 173 1.35 0.92 7.22
C ALA A 173 0.47 -0.35 7.32
N ASP A 174 0.39 -0.94 8.51
CA ASP A 174 -0.23 -2.23 8.83
C ASP A 174 -1.74 -2.16 9.10
N GLY A 175 -2.35 -1.01 8.76
CA GLY A 175 -3.80 -0.83 8.66
C GLY A 175 -4.50 -0.48 9.98
N VAL A 176 -5.83 -0.65 9.98
CA VAL A 176 -6.70 -0.23 11.10
C VAL A 176 -6.36 -0.93 12.42
N ASN A 177 -5.96 -2.19 12.36
CA ASN A 177 -5.53 -3.00 13.50
C ASN A 177 -4.00 -3.01 13.61
N SER A 178 -3.38 -1.85 13.52
CA SER A 178 -1.93 -1.69 13.53
C SER A 178 -1.33 -2.24 14.83
N LYS A 179 -0.53 -3.29 14.70
CA LYS A 179 0.24 -3.85 15.81
C LYS A 179 1.41 -2.93 16.20
N ILE A 180 2.00 -2.24 15.23
CA ILE A 180 3.08 -1.28 15.51
C ILE A 180 2.59 -0.14 16.42
N ARG A 181 1.36 0.35 16.20
CA ARG A 181 0.75 1.37 17.07
C ARG A 181 0.51 0.87 18.51
N GLU A 182 0.23 -0.43 18.69
CA GLU A 182 0.03 -1.02 20.01
C GLU A 182 1.34 -1.28 20.75
N LEU A 183 2.43 -1.51 20.00
CA LEU A 183 3.76 -1.78 20.55
C LEU A 183 4.52 -0.50 20.94
N LYS A 184 4.06 0.67 20.51
CA LYS A 184 4.62 1.98 20.82
C LYS A 184 3.77 2.75 21.85
#